data_c403cffa68aa39e898cf67a20976ccb6
#
_entry.id   c403cffa68aa39e898cf67a20976ccb6
#
_cell.length_a   1.000
_cell.length_b   1.000
_cell.length_c   1.000
_cell.angle_alpha   90.00
_cell.angle_beta   90.00
_cell.angle_gamma   90.00
#
_symmetry.space_group_name_H-M   'P 1'
#
loop_
_entity.id
_entity.type
_entity.pdbx_description
1 polymer ?
#
loop_
_entity_poly.entity_id
_entity_poly.type
_entity_poly.pdbx_seq_one_letter_code
_entity_poly.pdbx_strand_id
1 'polypeptide(L)'
;MSETAEPTLIAAREGIAGTLLMNRPKALNALTLPMIRAFAEAIAAWKGDAAVKLVVLEGAGGRAFCAGGDVRAVRDAAIAGDAAAVEAFFSEEYAVNTGIAAFPKPWVSLIDGVCMGGGIGVAVHNGPVIVSEHALVAMPETAIALFPDVGTS
;
A
#
# COMPACT_ATOMS: atom_id res chain seq x y z
N MET A 1 -5.27 21.55 22.63
CA MET A 1 -4.10 21.17 21.79
C MET A 1 -4.57 20.01 20.94
N SER A 2 -4.78 20.23 19.65
CA SER A 2 -5.15 19.17 18.72
C SER A 2 -3.93 18.29 18.52
N GLU A 3 -3.98 17.06 19.04
CA GLU A 3 -2.99 16.02 18.75
C GLU A 3 -3.11 15.74 17.25
N THR A 4 -2.16 16.22 16.48
CA THR A 4 -2.09 15.88 15.04
C THR A 4 -1.87 14.39 14.96
N ALA A 5 -2.88 13.65 14.48
CA ALA A 5 -2.77 12.21 14.29
C ALA A 5 -1.54 11.93 13.41
N GLU A 6 -0.72 10.96 13.81
CA GLU A 6 0.43 10.54 13.00
C GLU A 6 -0.03 10.11 11.60
N PRO A 7 0.75 10.41 10.56
CA PRO A 7 0.40 10.02 9.20
C PRO A 7 0.33 8.49 9.08
N THR A 8 -0.66 8.02 8.35
CA THR A 8 -0.89 6.57 8.15
C THR A 8 0.03 5.94 7.10
N LEU A 9 0.67 6.76 6.27
CA LEU A 9 1.83 6.42 5.45
C LEU A 9 2.90 7.48 5.74
N ILE A 10 4.06 7.04 6.18
CA ILE A 10 5.20 7.92 6.44
C ILE A 10 6.16 7.81 5.26
N ALA A 11 6.34 8.93 4.56
CA ALA A 11 7.28 9.04 3.44
C ALA A 11 8.48 9.88 3.89
N ALA A 12 9.68 9.33 3.75
CA ALA A 12 10.92 10.01 4.09
C ALA A 12 12.00 9.72 3.06
N ARG A 13 13.11 10.44 3.12
CA ARG A 13 14.31 10.14 2.34
C ARG A 13 15.48 9.89 3.29
N GLU A 14 16.08 8.72 3.16
CA GLU A 14 17.24 8.30 3.93
C GLU A 14 18.40 8.02 2.96
N GLY A 15 19.33 8.96 2.90
CA GLY A 15 20.44 8.89 1.94
C GLY A 15 19.92 8.90 0.50
N ILE A 16 20.12 7.80 -0.22
CA ILE A 16 19.65 7.59 -1.60
C ILE A 16 18.31 6.85 -1.70
N ALA A 17 17.76 6.38 -0.59
CA ALA A 17 16.49 5.67 -0.56
C ALA A 17 15.32 6.60 -0.22
N GLY A 18 14.23 6.52 -0.97
CA GLY A 18 12.92 6.95 -0.51
C GLY A 18 12.33 5.83 0.35
N THR A 19 11.98 6.11 1.59
CA THR A 19 11.37 5.12 2.51
C THR A 19 9.90 5.39 2.67
N LEU A 20 9.09 4.34 2.56
CA LEU A 20 7.65 4.34 2.79
C LEU A 20 7.33 3.37 3.91
N LEU A 21 6.78 3.86 4.99
CA LEU A 21 6.32 3.05 6.12
C LEU A 21 4.80 3.13 6.22
N MET A 22 4.11 2.02 5.98
CA MET A 22 2.68 1.91 6.27
C MET A 22 2.49 1.88 7.79
N ASN A 23 1.81 2.88 8.35
CA ASN A 23 1.78 3.15 9.79
C ASN A 23 0.36 3.08 10.38
N ARG A 24 -0.28 1.93 10.19
CA ARG A 24 -1.56 1.58 10.82
C ARG A 24 -1.49 0.19 11.49
N PRO A 25 -0.53 -0.07 12.39
CA PRO A 25 -0.30 -1.42 12.92
C PRO A 25 -1.51 -2.02 13.63
N LYS A 26 -2.36 -1.21 14.25
CA LYS A 26 -3.61 -1.65 14.91
C LYS A 26 -4.63 -2.21 13.91
N ALA A 27 -4.58 -1.79 12.65
CA ALA A 27 -5.40 -2.28 11.55
C ALA A 27 -4.60 -3.14 10.56
N LEU A 28 -3.48 -3.75 11.00
CA LEU A 28 -2.59 -4.58 10.18
C LEU A 28 -2.16 -3.86 8.89
N ASN A 29 -1.94 -2.56 8.96
CA ASN A 29 -1.55 -1.69 7.86
C ASN A 29 -2.49 -1.73 6.64
N ALA A 30 -3.79 -2.02 6.86
CA ALA A 30 -4.79 -2.01 5.80
C ALA A 30 -4.85 -0.65 5.09
N LEU A 31 -4.90 -0.68 3.75
CA LEU A 31 -4.87 0.50 2.89
C LEU A 31 -6.17 1.29 3.00
N THR A 32 -6.05 2.57 3.28
CA THR A 32 -7.15 3.53 3.20
C THR A 32 -6.97 4.44 2.00
N LEU A 33 -8.04 5.08 1.55
CA LEU A 33 -7.95 6.06 0.45
C LEU A 33 -6.92 7.18 0.72
N PRO A 34 -6.80 7.75 1.94
CA PRO A 34 -5.71 8.67 2.24
C PRO A 34 -4.30 8.06 2.09
N MET A 35 -4.11 6.79 2.46
CA MET A 35 -2.82 6.11 2.24
C MET A 35 -2.53 5.92 0.75
N ILE A 36 -3.52 5.51 -0.03
CA ILE A 36 -3.41 5.33 -1.49
C ILE A 36 -2.97 6.66 -2.14
N ARG A 37 -3.58 7.77 -1.73
CA ARG A 37 -3.20 9.11 -2.20
C ARG A 37 -1.80 9.51 -1.79
N ALA A 38 -1.38 9.19 -0.58
CA ALA A 38 -0.02 9.44 -0.12
C ALA A 38 1.02 8.60 -0.90
N PHE A 39 0.70 7.36 -1.29
CA PHE A 39 1.52 6.58 -2.24
C PHE A 39 1.65 7.30 -3.59
N ALA A 40 0.56 7.78 -4.15
CA ALA A 40 0.57 8.51 -5.42
C ALA A 40 1.42 9.79 -5.35
N GLU A 41 1.34 10.53 -4.24
CA GLU A 41 2.18 11.72 -3.98
C GLU A 41 3.66 11.35 -3.92
N ALA A 42 4.04 10.30 -3.20
CA ALA A 42 5.42 9.83 -3.10
C ALA A 42 5.97 9.37 -4.47
N ILE A 43 5.18 8.63 -5.25
CA ILE A 43 5.53 8.21 -6.61
C ILE A 43 5.79 9.45 -7.48
N ALA A 44 4.90 10.44 -7.46
CA ALA A 44 5.04 11.66 -8.24
C ALA A 44 6.29 12.46 -7.84
N ALA A 45 6.55 12.60 -6.54
CA ALA A 45 7.68 13.35 -6.02
C ALA A 45 9.02 12.70 -6.36
N TRP A 46 9.11 11.36 -6.26
CA TRP A 46 10.40 10.67 -6.40
C TRP A 46 10.72 10.15 -7.80
N LYS A 47 9.73 10.10 -8.67
CA LYS A 47 9.91 9.63 -10.06
C LYS A 47 11.02 10.39 -10.78
N GLY A 48 11.04 11.71 -10.68
CA GLY A 48 12.03 12.60 -11.31
C GLY A 48 13.19 13.04 -10.39
N ASP A 49 13.14 12.74 -9.10
CA ASP A 49 14.15 13.18 -8.14
C ASP A 49 15.45 12.38 -8.29
N ALA A 50 16.50 13.02 -8.80
CA ALA A 50 17.81 12.38 -8.99
C ALA A 50 18.51 11.96 -7.68
N ALA A 51 18.10 12.50 -6.53
CA ALA A 51 18.64 12.12 -5.22
C ALA A 51 18.08 10.78 -4.72
N VAL A 52 16.89 10.39 -5.16
CA VAL A 52 16.28 9.09 -4.85
C VAL A 52 16.70 8.08 -5.92
N LYS A 53 17.36 7.00 -5.53
CA LYS A 53 17.84 5.94 -6.43
C LYS A 53 17.00 4.66 -6.35
N LEU A 54 16.31 4.45 -5.23
CA LEU A 54 15.39 3.32 -5.00
C LEU A 54 14.32 3.73 -3.98
N VAL A 55 13.27 2.96 -3.93
CA VAL A 55 12.24 3.06 -2.86
C VAL A 55 12.28 1.81 -2.02
N VAL A 56 12.11 1.95 -0.71
CA VAL A 56 11.93 0.84 0.25
C VAL A 56 10.56 0.98 0.89
N LEU A 57 9.76 -0.08 0.83
CA LEU A 57 8.42 -0.14 1.40
C LEU A 57 8.37 -1.16 2.54
N GLU A 58 7.83 -0.73 3.69
CA GLU A 58 7.71 -1.53 4.91
C GLU A 58 6.36 -1.36 5.58
N GLY A 59 6.01 -2.28 6.47
CA GLY A 59 4.86 -2.20 7.37
C GLY A 59 5.28 -2.03 8.82
N ALA A 60 4.69 -1.06 9.53
CA ALA A 60 4.94 -0.85 10.95
C ALA A 60 4.33 -1.95 11.84
N GLY A 61 4.93 -2.19 13.01
CA GLY A 61 4.36 -2.99 14.11
C GLY A 61 4.67 -4.48 14.08
N GLY A 62 5.43 -4.99 13.10
CA GLY A 62 5.97 -6.37 13.07
C GLY A 62 4.94 -7.49 13.00
N ARG A 63 3.65 -7.21 12.81
CA ARG A 63 2.58 -8.21 12.68
C ARG A 63 2.09 -8.40 11.25
N ALA A 64 2.18 -7.34 10.47
CA ALA A 64 1.73 -7.34 9.10
C ALA A 64 2.53 -6.30 8.29
N PHE A 65 2.89 -6.69 7.09
CA PHE A 65 3.28 -5.74 6.07
C PHE A 65 2.06 -4.92 5.64
N CYS A 66 1.02 -5.59 5.12
CA CYS A 66 -0.27 -4.98 4.79
C CYS A 66 -1.34 -6.06 4.59
N ALA A 67 -2.47 -5.97 5.30
CA ALA A 67 -3.56 -6.93 5.20
C ALA A 67 -4.51 -6.70 4.01
N GLY A 68 -4.18 -5.78 3.11
CA GLY A 68 -5.00 -5.44 1.93
C GLY A 68 -5.76 -4.13 2.10
N GLY A 69 -6.77 -3.90 1.25
CA GLY A 69 -7.63 -2.73 1.34
C GLY A 69 -8.48 -2.72 2.61
N ASP A 70 -8.81 -1.53 3.11
CA ASP A 70 -9.74 -1.36 4.23
C ASP A 70 -11.18 -1.60 3.76
N VAL A 71 -11.50 -2.90 3.56
CA VAL A 71 -12.80 -3.34 3.04
C VAL A 71 -13.98 -2.94 3.93
N ARG A 72 -13.75 -2.63 5.22
CA ARG A 72 -14.80 -2.10 6.10
C ARG A 72 -15.22 -0.71 5.66
N ALA A 73 -14.26 0.16 5.40
CA ALA A 73 -14.53 1.51 4.91
C ALA A 73 -15.24 1.48 3.54
N VAL A 74 -14.80 0.60 2.63
CA VAL A 74 -15.44 0.40 1.32
C VAL A 74 -16.88 -0.11 1.46
N ARG A 75 -17.10 -1.10 2.34
CA ARG A 75 -18.44 -1.63 2.64
C ARG A 75 -19.35 -0.56 3.20
N ASP A 76 -18.88 0.23 4.16
CA ASP A 76 -19.68 1.25 4.82
C ASP A 76 -20.06 2.37 3.84
N ALA A 77 -19.16 2.76 2.93
CA ALA A 77 -19.46 3.65 1.83
C ALA A 77 -20.53 3.08 0.87
N ALA A 78 -20.39 1.79 0.51
CA ALA A 78 -21.37 1.11 -0.35
C ALA A 78 -22.75 1.05 0.30
N ILE A 79 -22.85 0.73 1.60
CA ILE A 79 -24.12 0.71 2.34
C ILE A 79 -24.74 2.12 2.41
N ALA A 80 -23.90 3.16 2.54
CA ALA A 80 -24.34 4.55 2.53
C ALA A 80 -24.76 5.06 1.14
N GLY A 81 -24.58 4.25 0.09
CA GLY A 81 -24.86 4.65 -1.29
C GLY A 81 -23.82 5.59 -1.89
N ASP A 82 -22.65 5.71 -1.27
CA ASP A 82 -21.55 6.54 -1.77
C ASP A 82 -20.71 5.76 -2.82
N ALA A 83 -21.31 5.61 -4.00
CA ALA A 83 -20.66 4.94 -5.12
C ALA A 83 -19.37 5.65 -5.55
N ALA A 84 -19.30 6.97 -5.40
CA ALA A 84 -18.11 7.74 -5.76
C ALA A 84 -16.92 7.42 -4.86
N ALA A 85 -17.13 7.25 -3.55
CA ALA A 85 -16.08 6.84 -2.62
C ALA A 85 -15.58 5.42 -2.93
N VAL A 86 -16.48 4.49 -3.28
CA VAL A 86 -16.11 3.11 -3.66
C VAL A 86 -15.29 3.12 -4.95
N GLU A 87 -15.74 3.85 -5.98
CA GLU A 87 -15.02 3.96 -7.25
C GLU A 87 -13.65 4.61 -7.06
N ALA A 88 -13.57 5.69 -6.29
CA ALA A 88 -12.31 6.37 -6.00
C ALA A 88 -11.31 5.43 -5.31
N PHE A 89 -11.77 4.61 -4.37
CA PHE A 89 -10.89 3.66 -3.68
C PHE A 89 -10.21 2.71 -4.68
N PHE A 90 -10.96 1.99 -5.48
CA PHE A 90 -10.41 1.01 -6.42
C PHE A 90 -9.64 1.64 -7.57
N SER A 91 -10.17 2.70 -8.17
CA SER A 91 -9.50 3.35 -9.31
C SER A 91 -8.17 3.98 -8.91
N GLU A 92 -8.10 4.63 -7.74
CA GLU A 92 -6.86 5.23 -7.25
C GLU A 92 -5.86 4.16 -6.76
N GLU A 93 -6.33 3.03 -6.18
CA GLU A 93 -5.48 1.88 -5.86
C GLU A 93 -4.83 1.28 -7.10
N TYR A 94 -5.61 1.04 -8.16
CA TYR A 94 -5.08 0.51 -9.42
C TYR A 94 -4.15 1.50 -10.12
N ALA A 95 -4.40 2.79 -10.00
CA ALA A 95 -3.49 3.82 -10.50
C ALA A 95 -2.15 3.80 -9.75
N VAL A 96 -2.15 3.59 -8.44
CA VAL A 96 -0.93 3.41 -7.64
C VAL A 96 -0.17 2.16 -8.06
N ASN A 97 -0.84 1.00 -8.22
CA ASN A 97 -0.22 -0.24 -8.66
C ASN A 97 0.45 -0.06 -10.04
N THR A 98 -0.25 0.59 -10.98
CA THR A 98 0.30 0.95 -12.29
C THR A 98 1.49 1.91 -12.16
N GLY A 99 1.40 2.89 -11.28
CA GLY A 99 2.47 3.84 -11.00
C GLY A 99 3.73 3.17 -10.45
N ILE A 100 3.57 2.16 -9.57
CA ILE A 100 4.67 1.33 -9.04
C ILE A 100 5.28 0.51 -10.18
N ALA A 101 4.46 -0.17 -10.98
CA ALA A 101 4.93 -0.98 -12.10
C ALA A 101 5.75 -0.17 -13.12
N ALA A 102 5.34 1.07 -13.38
CA ALA A 102 6.00 1.99 -14.31
C ALA A 102 7.08 2.87 -13.64
N PHE A 103 7.38 2.65 -12.36
CA PHE A 103 8.35 3.48 -11.64
C PHE A 103 9.76 3.23 -12.17
N PRO A 104 10.54 4.27 -12.53
CA PRO A 104 11.81 4.10 -13.25
C PRO A 104 13.00 3.67 -12.37
N LYS A 105 12.76 3.40 -11.09
CA LYS A 105 13.79 3.03 -10.11
C LYS A 105 13.34 1.78 -9.36
N PRO A 106 14.27 0.98 -8.77
CA PRO A 106 13.88 -0.19 -7.99
C PRO A 106 12.93 0.17 -6.84
N TRP A 107 11.87 -0.62 -6.72
CA TRP A 107 10.90 -0.57 -5.63
C TRP A 107 11.06 -1.85 -4.81
N VAL A 108 11.71 -1.73 -3.65
CA VAL A 108 12.06 -2.86 -2.79
C VAL A 108 11.01 -2.99 -1.69
N SER A 109 10.33 -4.14 -1.62
CA SER A 109 9.34 -4.40 -0.57
C SER A 109 9.91 -5.37 0.46
N LEU A 110 9.86 -4.99 1.74
CA LEU A 110 10.30 -5.82 2.86
C LEU A 110 9.05 -6.41 3.56
N ILE A 111 8.69 -7.63 3.17
CA ILE A 111 7.47 -8.28 3.67
C ILE A 111 7.79 -9.09 4.92
N ASP A 112 7.28 -8.62 6.07
CA ASP A 112 7.26 -9.35 7.32
C ASP A 112 5.83 -9.46 7.85
N GLY A 113 5.41 -10.65 8.31
CA GLY A 113 4.05 -10.94 8.74
C GLY A 113 3.03 -10.99 7.61
N VAL A 114 1.80 -10.56 7.87
CA VAL A 114 0.67 -10.67 6.92
C VAL A 114 0.84 -9.73 5.73
N CYS A 115 0.73 -10.28 4.50
CA CYS A 115 0.67 -9.54 3.24
C CYS A 115 -0.44 -10.12 2.36
N MET A 116 -1.55 -9.39 2.20
CA MET A 116 -2.74 -9.91 1.53
C MET A 116 -3.37 -8.87 0.59
N GLY A 117 -4.02 -9.34 -0.48
CA GLY A 117 -4.82 -8.51 -1.38
C GLY A 117 -4.09 -7.27 -1.87
N GLY A 118 -4.64 -6.07 -1.66
CA GLY A 118 -4.00 -4.80 -2.02
C GLY A 118 -2.59 -4.61 -1.43
N GLY A 119 -2.23 -5.31 -0.33
CA GLY A 119 -0.87 -5.33 0.19
C GLY A 119 0.11 -5.98 -0.77
N ILE A 120 -0.30 -7.03 -1.49
CA ILE A 120 0.49 -7.62 -2.58
C ILE A 120 0.58 -6.63 -3.74
N GLY A 121 -0.53 -5.95 -4.07
CA GLY A 121 -0.57 -4.96 -5.13
C GLY A 121 0.46 -3.84 -5.00
N VAL A 122 0.71 -3.34 -3.79
CA VAL A 122 1.75 -2.32 -3.57
C VAL A 122 3.17 -2.88 -3.46
N ALA A 123 3.32 -4.22 -3.34
CA ALA A 123 4.60 -4.87 -3.08
C ALA A 123 5.30 -5.42 -4.32
N VAL A 124 4.56 -6.02 -5.30
CA VAL A 124 5.17 -6.98 -6.23
C VAL A 124 5.44 -6.46 -7.64
N HIS A 125 4.95 -5.28 -8.00
CA HIS A 125 4.95 -4.84 -9.41
C HIS A 125 6.28 -4.30 -9.94
N ASN A 126 7.25 -4.01 -9.05
CA ASN A 126 8.54 -3.46 -9.48
C ASN A 126 9.63 -3.78 -8.44
N GLY A 127 10.73 -4.35 -8.90
CA GLY A 127 11.91 -4.61 -8.07
C GLY A 127 11.82 -5.84 -7.18
N PRO A 128 12.81 -6.03 -6.31
CA PRO A 128 12.90 -7.20 -5.47
C PRO A 128 11.89 -7.16 -4.31
N VAL A 129 11.32 -8.31 -4.01
CA VAL A 129 10.50 -8.56 -2.83
C VAL A 129 11.30 -9.43 -1.87
N ILE A 130 11.59 -8.92 -0.69
CA ILE A 130 12.29 -9.62 0.38
C ILE A 130 11.26 -10.07 1.40
N VAL A 131 11.22 -11.37 1.67
CA VAL A 131 10.19 -12.01 2.49
C VAL A 131 10.86 -12.67 3.68
N SER A 132 10.37 -12.37 4.90
CA SER A 132 10.82 -13.05 6.11
C SER A 132 10.17 -14.43 6.27
N GLU A 133 10.69 -15.23 7.18
CA GLU A 133 10.12 -16.53 7.58
C GLU A 133 8.76 -16.41 8.28
N HIS A 134 8.38 -15.20 8.72
CA HIS A 134 7.08 -14.96 9.38
C HIS A 134 6.00 -14.51 8.38
N ALA A 135 6.35 -14.35 7.10
CA ALA A 135 5.42 -13.83 6.12
C ALA A 135 4.29 -14.81 5.81
N LEU A 136 3.06 -14.29 5.81
CA LEU A 136 1.87 -14.98 5.37
C LEU A 136 1.28 -14.22 4.17
N VAL A 137 1.48 -14.77 2.98
CA VAL A 137 1.10 -14.11 1.71
C VAL A 137 -0.10 -14.84 1.11
N ALA A 138 -1.18 -14.11 0.80
CA ALA A 138 -2.38 -14.69 0.20
C ALA A 138 -3.21 -13.64 -0.56
N MET A 139 -4.01 -14.14 -1.53
CA MET A 139 -5.09 -13.39 -2.19
C MET A 139 -6.44 -13.96 -1.70
N PRO A 140 -6.98 -13.48 -0.55
CA PRO A 140 -8.15 -14.08 0.10
C PRO A 140 -9.49 -13.52 -0.41
N GLU A 141 -9.53 -12.77 -1.50
CA GLU A 141 -10.68 -12.00 -1.99
C GLU A 141 -11.92 -12.88 -2.19
N THR A 142 -11.75 -14.12 -2.61
CA THR A 142 -12.87 -15.07 -2.80
C THR A 142 -13.65 -15.36 -1.52
N ALA A 143 -13.00 -15.19 -0.33
CA ALA A 143 -13.68 -15.33 0.96
C ALA A 143 -14.69 -14.21 1.25
N ILE A 144 -14.60 -13.10 0.54
CA ILE A 144 -15.50 -11.94 0.64
C ILE A 144 -16.27 -11.67 -0.65
N ALA A 145 -16.40 -12.70 -1.51
CA ALA A 145 -17.10 -12.63 -2.79
C ALA A 145 -16.51 -11.61 -3.79
N LEU A 146 -15.21 -11.32 -3.69
CA LEU A 146 -14.45 -10.61 -4.70
C LEU A 146 -13.55 -11.60 -5.46
N PHE A 147 -13.05 -11.18 -6.62
CA PHE A 147 -12.00 -11.92 -7.33
C PHE A 147 -10.62 -11.33 -6.96
N PRO A 148 -9.55 -12.13 -6.99
CA PRO A 148 -8.19 -11.62 -6.86
C PRO A 148 -7.90 -10.61 -7.96
N ASP A 149 -7.44 -9.42 -7.56
CA ASP A 149 -7.23 -8.28 -8.44
C ASP A 149 -5.81 -7.70 -8.30
N VAL A 150 -5.65 -6.41 -8.27
CA VAL A 150 -4.38 -5.66 -8.11
C VAL A 150 -3.25 -6.11 -9.03
N GLY A 151 -3.58 -6.74 -10.18
CA GLY A 151 -2.59 -7.17 -11.18
C GLY A 151 -1.76 -8.38 -10.77
N THR A 152 -2.28 -9.26 -9.91
CA THR A 152 -1.59 -10.46 -9.41
C THR A 152 -2.01 -11.76 -10.12
N SER A 153 -2.92 -11.67 -11.08
CA SER A 153 -3.41 -12.79 -11.91
C SER A 153 -2.69 -12.87 -13.25
#